data_817365203ae60248ea7790cf00c5ff62
#
_entry.id   817365203ae60248ea7790cf00c5ff62
#
_cell.length_a   1.000
_cell.length_b   1.000
_cell.length_c   1.000
_cell.angle_alpha   90.00
_cell.angle_beta   90.00
_cell.angle_gamma   90.00
#
_symmetry.space_group_name_H-M   'P 1'
#
loop_
_entity.id
_entity.type
_entity.pdbx_description
1 polymer ?
#
loop_
_entity_poly.entity_id
_entity_poly.type
_entity_poly.pdbx_seq_one_letter_code
_entity_poly.pdbx_strand_id
1 'polypeptide(L)'
;MNFFRLTCLLAVLSALPLAAQNPPQTPEQQEKQMMEYIDKEVQRLTDLLDLEYWQEFYVDSTLTHDYHAMSEEMQKLQAAKVENTDLYVNVQDKWAEQIDATYKRIFNEAQWKKYWKSGAERAQKARDKRKK
;
A
#
# COMPACT_ATOMS: atom_id res chain seq x y z
N MET A 1 -17.72 69.34 -15.26
CA MET A 1 -16.89 68.41 -15.97
C MET A 1 -16.09 67.70 -14.93
N ASN A 2 -16.51 66.57 -14.66
CA ASN A 2 -16.23 65.26 -15.10
C ASN A 2 -15.58 64.37 -14.12
N PHE A 3 -16.19 63.32 -14.07
CA PHE A 3 -15.80 61.93 -13.88
C PHE A 3 -15.58 61.49 -12.47
N PHE A 4 -16.69 61.29 -11.84
CA PHE A 4 -16.83 60.27 -10.83
C PHE A 4 -16.50 58.91 -11.44
N ARG A 5 -15.32 58.40 -11.22
CA ARG A 5 -15.02 56.99 -11.42
C ARG A 5 -15.16 56.29 -10.08
N LEU A 6 -16.33 55.76 -9.91
CA LEU A 6 -16.64 54.79 -8.88
C LEU A 6 -15.87 53.52 -9.19
N THR A 7 -14.74 53.36 -8.54
CA THR A 7 -14.02 52.05 -8.55
C THR A 7 -14.69 51.14 -7.57
N CYS A 8 -15.56 50.25 -8.09
CA CYS A 8 -16.01 49.10 -7.37
C CYS A 8 -14.81 48.20 -7.08
N LEU A 9 -14.40 48.18 -5.84
CA LEU A 9 -13.46 47.23 -5.30
C LEU A 9 -14.18 45.87 -5.17
N LEU A 10 -14.13 45.05 -6.21
CA LEU A 10 -14.54 43.67 -6.16
C LEU A 10 -13.53 42.91 -5.31
N ALA A 11 -13.87 42.74 -4.05
CA ALA A 11 -13.21 41.73 -3.21
C ALA A 11 -13.52 40.36 -3.78
N VAL A 12 -12.60 39.82 -4.58
CA VAL A 12 -12.61 38.45 -4.97
C VAL A 12 -12.23 37.64 -3.73
N LEU A 13 -13.24 37.20 -3.01
CA LEU A 13 -13.10 36.18 -2.01
C LEU A 13 -12.73 34.90 -2.76
N SER A 14 -11.43 34.66 -2.91
CA SER A 14 -10.91 33.35 -3.38
C SER A 14 -11.29 32.33 -2.33
N ALA A 15 -12.41 31.65 -2.58
CA ALA A 15 -12.75 30.39 -1.92
C ALA A 15 -11.67 29.39 -2.30
N LEU A 16 -10.70 29.23 -1.38
CA LEU A 16 -9.82 28.06 -1.42
C LEU A 16 -10.73 26.83 -1.43
N PRO A 17 -10.58 25.91 -2.40
CA PRO A 17 -11.27 24.65 -2.29
C PRO A 17 -10.74 24.00 -1.01
N LEU A 18 -11.61 23.82 -0.02
CA LEU A 18 -11.35 22.86 1.05
C LEU A 18 -11.00 21.56 0.31
N ALA A 19 -9.73 21.17 0.40
CA ALA A 19 -9.35 19.83 0.00
C ALA A 19 -10.33 18.90 0.69
N ALA A 20 -11.13 18.21 -0.10
CA ALA A 20 -12.08 17.26 0.40
C ALA A 20 -11.27 16.23 1.17
N GLN A 21 -11.28 16.32 2.48
CA GLN A 21 -10.78 15.28 3.35
C GLN A 21 -11.67 14.08 3.02
N ASN A 22 -11.10 13.07 2.38
CA ASN A 22 -11.81 11.83 2.16
C ASN A 22 -12.34 11.38 3.53
N PRO A 23 -13.64 11.11 3.67
CA PRO A 23 -14.18 10.65 4.93
C PRO A 23 -13.40 9.42 5.38
N PRO A 24 -13.19 9.23 6.68
CA PRO A 24 -12.49 8.05 7.18
C PRO A 24 -13.18 6.80 6.65
N GLN A 25 -12.40 5.93 6.03
CA GLN A 25 -12.92 4.70 5.43
C GLN A 25 -13.50 3.80 6.52
N THR A 26 -14.65 3.21 6.23
CA THR A 26 -15.24 2.20 7.13
C THR A 26 -14.38 0.92 7.10
N PRO A 27 -14.43 0.09 8.16
CA PRO A 27 -13.74 -1.19 8.17
C PRO A 27 -14.09 -2.07 6.95
N GLU A 28 -15.34 -2.05 6.52
CA GLU A 28 -15.82 -2.79 5.35
C GLU A 28 -15.18 -2.27 4.04
N GLN A 29 -15.02 -0.96 3.93
CA GLN A 29 -14.36 -0.35 2.77
C GLN A 29 -12.88 -0.68 2.72
N GLN A 30 -12.21 -0.69 3.87
CA GLN A 30 -10.80 -1.08 3.99
C GLN A 30 -10.60 -2.54 3.62
N GLU A 31 -11.45 -3.42 4.12
CA GLU A 31 -11.44 -4.85 3.80
C GLU A 31 -11.63 -5.09 2.29
N LYS A 32 -12.63 -4.46 1.70
CA LYS A 32 -12.88 -4.56 0.26
C LYS A 32 -11.68 -4.10 -0.56
N GLN A 33 -11.07 -2.97 -0.22
CA GLN A 33 -9.89 -2.47 -0.92
C GLN A 33 -8.68 -3.38 -0.78
N MET A 34 -8.50 -3.97 0.40
CA MET A 34 -7.44 -4.95 0.63
C MET A 34 -7.64 -6.20 -0.23
N MET A 35 -8.84 -6.74 -0.28
CA MET A 35 -9.15 -7.91 -1.10
C MET A 35 -8.98 -7.62 -2.60
N GLU A 36 -9.45 -6.45 -3.08
CA GLU A 36 -9.24 -6.02 -4.47
C GLU A 36 -7.74 -5.88 -4.82
N TYR A 37 -6.94 -5.41 -3.87
CA TYR A 37 -5.48 -5.34 -4.05
C TYR A 37 -4.87 -6.74 -4.14
N ILE A 38 -5.26 -7.64 -3.24
CA ILE A 38 -4.78 -9.03 -3.22
C ILE A 38 -5.12 -9.72 -4.54
N ASP A 39 -6.35 -9.64 -5.00
CA ASP A 39 -6.80 -10.23 -6.26
C ASP A 39 -5.95 -9.74 -7.45
N LYS A 40 -5.70 -8.43 -7.52
CA LYS A 40 -4.86 -7.84 -8.58
C LYS A 40 -3.42 -8.32 -8.51
N GLU A 41 -2.88 -8.45 -7.30
CA GLU A 41 -1.51 -8.89 -7.12
C GLU A 41 -1.35 -10.39 -7.44
N VAL A 42 -2.29 -11.23 -7.04
CA VAL A 42 -2.35 -12.64 -7.43
C VAL A 42 -2.38 -12.78 -8.96
N GLN A 43 -3.27 -12.03 -9.62
CA GLN A 43 -3.35 -12.05 -11.08
C GLN A 43 -2.04 -11.57 -11.72
N ARG A 44 -1.46 -10.48 -11.22
CA ARG A 44 -0.18 -9.97 -11.73
C ARG A 44 0.94 -11.00 -11.63
N LEU A 45 1.05 -11.67 -10.49
CA LEU A 45 2.08 -12.70 -10.27
C LEU A 45 1.82 -13.94 -11.11
N THR A 46 0.57 -14.34 -11.25
CA THR A 46 0.17 -15.46 -12.10
C THR A 46 0.59 -15.21 -13.54
N ASP A 47 0.29 -14.03 -14.09
CA ASP A 47 0.64 -13.65 -15.46
C ASP A 47 2.16 -13.47 -15.64
N LEU A 48 2.83 -12.86 -14.66
CA LEU A 48 4.27 -12.59 -14.73
C LEU A 48 5.09 -13.87 -14.68
N LEU A 49 4.70 -14.82 -13.81
CA LEU A 49 5.52 -15.98 -13.46
C LEU A 49 5.00 -17.28 -14.06
N ASP A 50 3.87 -17.25 -14.76
CA ASP A 50 3.17 -18.43 -15.26
C ASP A 50 2.96 -19.45 -14.13
N LEU A 51 2.27 -18.99 -13.08
CA LEU A 51 2.05 -19.80 -11.88
C LEU A 51 1.16 -21.00 -12.18
N GLU A 52 1.52 -22.14 -11.62
CA GLU A 52 0.62 -23.29 -11.57
C GLU A 52 -0.53 -23.04 -10.59
N TYR A 53 -1.66 -23.71 -10.76
CA TYR A 53 -2.85 -23.51 -9.94
C TYR A 53 -2.58 -23.62 -8.42
N TRP A 54 -1.76 -24.58 -7.99
CA TRP A 54 -1.40 -24.72 -6.58
C TRP A 54 -0.53 -23.57 -6.07
N GLN A 55 0.35 -22.99 -6.92
CA GLN A 55 1.16 -21.83 -6.58
C GLN A 55 0.27 -20.59 -6.41
N GLU A 56 -0.66 -20.37 -7.34
CA GLU A 56 -1.65 -19.30 -7.27
C GLU A 56 -2.44 -19.38 -5.97
N PHE A 57 -2.94 -20.55 -5.59
CA PHE A 57 -3.63 -20.78 -4.32
C PHE A 57 -2.77 -20.39 -3.10
N TYR A 58 -1.49 -20.81 -3.09
CA TYR A 58 -0.59 -20.44 -1.98
C TYR A 58 -0.23 -18.96 -1.96
N VAL A 59 -0.09 -18.31 -3.11
CA VAL A 59 0.12 -16.86 -3.20
C VAL A 59 -1.08 -16.12 -2.62
N ASP A 60 -2.29 -16.46 -3.05
CA ASP A 60 -3.53 -15.88 -2.54
C ASP A 60 -3.67 -16.06 -1.02
N SER A 61 -3.51 -17.27 -0.53
CA SER A 61 -3.58 -17.60 0.90
C SER A 61 -2.54 -16.84 1.72
N THR A 62 -1.31 -16.72 1.21
CA THR A 62 -0.23 -15.98 1.86
C THR A 62 -0.57 -14.50 1.96
N LEU A 63 -0.97 -13.89 0.86
CA LEU A 63 -1.32 -12.47 0.84
C LEU A 63 -2.51 -12.18 1.74
N THR A 64 -3.56 -12.97 1.66
CA THR A 64 -4.75 -12.82 2.51
C THR A 64 -4.38 -12.88 3.99
N HIS A 65 -3.66 -13.90 4.41
CA HIS A 65 -3.24 -14.04 5.80
C HIS A 65 -2.33 -12.91 6.27
N ASP A 66 -1.28 -12.61 5.48
CA ASP A 66 -0.24 -11.69 5.92
C ASP A 66 -0.69 -10.24 5.87
N TYR A 67 -1.54 -9.85 4.92
CA TYR A 67 -2.14 -8.51 4.90
C TYR A 67 -3.14 -8.29 6.03
N HIS A 68 -3.94 -9.31 6.39
CA HIS A 68 -4.81 -9.22 7.56
C HIS A 68 -4.01 -9.06 8.85
N ALA A 69 -2.98 -9.87 9.05
CA ALA A 69 -2.12 -9.78 10.23
C ALA A 69 -1.38 -8.44 10.31
N MET A 70 -0.87 -7.93 9.18
CA MET A 70 -0.28 -6.60 9.09
C MET A 70 -1.29 -5.51 9.46
N SER A 71 -2.50 -5.60 8.94
CA SER A 71 -3.57 -4.64 9.24
C SER A 71 -3.91 -4.62 10.74
N GLU A 72 -3.99 -5.78 11.38
CA GLU A 72 -4.22 -5.87 12.83
C GLU A 72 -3.09 -5.21 13.63
N GLU A 73 -1.83 -5.43 13.27
CA GLU A 73 -0.70 -4.76 13.93
C GLU A 73 -0.76 -3.24 13.76
N MET A 74 -1.09 -2.76 12.55
CA MET A 74 -1.27 -1.34 12.28
C MET A 74 -2.39 -0.74 13.12
N GLN A 75 -3.53 -1.43 13.23
CA GLN A 75 -4.66 -0.98 14.05
C GLN A 75 -4.29 -0.91 15.54
N LYS A 76 -3.48 -1.85 16.05
CA LYS A 76 -2.99 -1.80 17.44
C LYS A 76 -2.12 -0.56 17.69
N LEU A 77 -1.23 -0.21 16.75
CA LEU A 77 -0.43 1.02 16.83
C LEU A 77 -1.32 2.28 16.81
N GLN A 78 -2.32 2.31 15.94
CA GLN A 78 -3.28 3.41 15.86
C GLN A 78 -4.11 3.54 17.14
N ALA A 79 -4.62 2.44 17.68
CA ALA A 79 -5.38 2.41 18.93
C ALA A 79 -4.54 2.88 20.13
N ALA A 80 -3.24 2.58 20.14
CA ALA A 80 -2.29 3.06 21.13
C ALA A 80 -1.81 4.50 20.88
N LYS A 81 -2.36 5.18 19.85
CA LYS A 81 -2.00 6.56 19.45
C LYS A 81 -0.49 6.75 19.22
N VAL A 82 0.15 5.75 18.63
CA VAL A 82 1.57 5.82 18.27
C VAL A 82 1.74 6.81 17.13
N GLU A 83 2.53 7.87 17.35
CA GLU A 83 2.82 8.91 16.37
C GLU A 83 4.10 8.64 15.58
N ASN A 84 4.98 7.78 16.09
CA ASN A 84 6.24 7.46 15.42
C ASN A 84 5.97 6.63 14.15
N THR A 85 6.13 7.27 13.00
CA THR A 85 5.92 6.66 11.68
C THR A 85 6.86 5.50 11.39
N ASP A 86 8.06 5.47 11.99
CA ASP A 86 9.03 4.39 11.78
C ASP A 86 8.48 3.04 12.28
N LEU A 87 7.65 3.05 13.33
CA LEU A 87 7.04 1.82 13.82
C LEU A 87 6.06 1.21 12.81
N TYR A 88 5.31 2.03 12.10
CA TYR A 88 4.43 1.58 11.02
C TYR A 88 5.22 1.04 9.84
N VAL A 89 6.29 1.72 9.45
CA VAL A 89 7.21 1.26 8.40
C VAL A 89 7.84 -0.08 8.77
N ASN A 90 8.26 -0.24 10.04
CA ASN A 90 8.83 -1.51 10.51
C ASN A 90 7.84 -2.68 10.43
N VAL A 91 6.56 -2.43 10.71
CA VAL A 91 5.51 -3.45 10.54
C VAL A 91 5.36 -3.83 9.08
N GLN A 92 5.29 -2.85 8.16
CA GLN A 92 5.23 -3.12 6.72
C GLN A 92 6.44 -3.90 6.23
N ASP A 93 7.64 -3.50 6.63
CA ASP A 93 8.88 -4.16 6.23
C ASP A 93 8.95 -5.60 6.73
N LYS A 94 8.54 -5.86 7.96
CA LYS A 94 8.47 -7.20 8.54
C LYS A 94 7.58 -8.13 7.71
N TRP A 95 6.38 -7.69 7.39
CA TRP A 95 5.44 -8.51 6.63
C TRP A 95 5.86 -8.68 5.17
N ALA A 96 6.44 -7.65 4.54
CA ALA A 96 7.00 -7.77 3.20
C ALA A 96 8.14 -8.80 3.14
N GLU A 97 9.02 -8.84 4.14
CA GLU A 97 10.07 -9.85 4.24
C GLU A 97 9.52 -11.27 4.44
N GLN A 98 8.46 -11.41 5.21
CA GLN A 98 7.79 -12.70 5.40
C GLN A 98 7.13 -13.20 4.12
N ILE A 99 6.47 -12.33 3.37
CA ILE A 99 5.89 -12.65 2.06
C ILE A 99 6.99 -13.10 1.09
N ASP A 100 8.08 -12.34 0.98
CA ASP A 100 9.21 -12.69 0.13
C ASP A 100 9.81 -14.06 0.51
N ALA A 101 9.95 -14.33 1.81
CA ALA A 101 10.46 -15.62 2.29
C ALA A 101 9.51 -16.79 1.96
N THR A 102 8.21 -16.56 1.99
CA THR A 102 7.21 -17.55 1.60
C THR A 102 7.25 -17.80 0.08
N TYR A 103 7.32 -16.74 -0.72
CA TYR A 103 7.43 -16.84 -2.18
C TYR A 103 8.69 -17.59 -2.62
N LYS A 104 9.80 -17.38 -1.93
CA LYS A 104 11.04 -18.12 -2.20
C LYS A 104 10.88 -19.63 -2.04
N ARG A 105 9.96 -20.07 -1.19
CA ARG A 105 9.66 -21.52 -1.00
C ARG A 105 8.65 -22.05 -2.03
N ILE A 106 7.76 -21.18 -2.51
CA ILE A 106 6.68 -21.56 -3.44
C ILE A 106 7.17 -21.54 -4.89
N PHE A 107 7.96 -20.53 -5.27
CA PHE A 107 8.42 -20.36 -6.64
C PHE A 107 9.62 -21.25 -6.95
N ASN A 108 9.66 -21.76 -8.19
CA ASN A 108 10.86 -22.38 -8.69
C ASN A 108 11.96 -21.33 -8.93
N GLU A 109 13.17 -21.77 -9.24
CA GLU A 109 14.32 -20.89 -9.40
C GLU A 109 14.11 -19.83 -10.50
N ALA A 110 13.56 -20.20 -11.64
CA ALA A 110 13.29 -19.27 -12.74
C ALA A 110 12.20 -18.25 -12.38
N GLN A 111 11.12 -18.69 -11.74
CA GLN A 111 10.05 -17.82 -11.24
C GLN A 111 10.58 -16.86 -10.17
N TRP A 112 11.35 -17.34 -9.20
CA TRP A 112 11.96 -16.52 -8.17
C TRP A 112 12.86 -15.44 -8.76
N LYS A 113 13.73 -15.80 -9.69
CA LYS A 113 14.62 -14.86 -10.37
C LYS A 113 13.84 -13.75 -11.10
N LYS A 114 12.75 -14.11 -11.76
CA LYS A 114 11.89 -13.17 -12.46
C LYS A 114 11.13 -12.26 -11.50
N TYR A 115 10.57 -12.81 -10.43
CA TYR A 115 9.95 -12.05 -9.34
C TYR A 115 10.93 -11.05 -8.72
N TRP A 116 12.13 -11.52 -8.36
CA TRP A 116 13.16 -10.70 -7.73
C TRP A 116 13.53 -9.49 -8.58
N LYS A 117 13.73 -9.69 -9.88
CA LYS A 117 14.02 -8.62 -10.84
C LYS A 117 12.85 -7.71 -11.13
N SER A 118 11.62 -8.14 -10.91
CA SER A 118 10.42 -7.33 -11.19
C SER A 118 10.16 -6.18 -10.22
N GLY A 119 10.97 -6.05 -9.16
CA GLY A 119 10.87 -4.99 -8.17
C GLY A 119 11.21 -5.40 -6.74
N ALA A 120 11.13 -6.70 -6.41
CA ALA A 120 11.40 -7.21 -5.07
C ALA A 120 12.84 -6.92 -4.61
N GLU A 121 13.83 -7.02 -5.49
CA GLU A 121 15.22 -6.66 -5.20
C GLU A 121 15.37 -5.19 -4.77
N ARG A 122 14.73 -4.28 -5.50
CA ARG A 122 14.75 -2.86 -5.16
C ARG A 122 14.08 -2.60 -3.81
N ALA A 123 12.95 -3.24 -3.57
CA ALA A 123 12.23 -3.13 -2.32
C ALA A 123 13.08 -3.66 -1.15
N GLN A 124 13.76 -4.79 -1.31
CA GLN A 124 14.66 -5.33 -0.29
C GLN A 124 15.83 -4.37 0.01
N LYS A 125 16.49 -3.85 -1.02
CA LYS A 125 17.56 -2.86 -0.85
C LYS A 125 17.08 -1.61 -0.10
N ALA A 126 15.85 -1.16 -0.32
CA ALA A 126 15.27 -0.03 0.39
C ALA A 126 15.03 -0.36 1.88
N ARG A 127 14.54 -1.55 2.19
CA ARG A 127 14.38 -2.03 3.58
C ARG A 127 15.71 -2.11 4.31
N ASP A 128 16.74 -2.68 3.66
CA ASP A 128 18.08 -2.82 4.24
C ASP A 128 18.72 -1.47 4.58
N LYS A 129 18.46 -0.44 3.78
CA LYS A 129 18.92 0.93 4.08
C LYS A 129 18.27 1.53 5.32
N ARG A 130 17.01 1.19 5.60
CA ARG A 130 16.30 1.68 6.80
C ARG A 130 16.77 1.01 8.09
N LYS A 131 17.37 -0.17 8.01
CA LYS A 131 17.89 -0.92 9.17
C LYS A 131 19.27 -0.46 9.64
N LYS A 132 19.92 0.41 8.86
CA LYS A 132 21.25 0.98 9.17
C LYS A 132 21.13 2.30 9.92
#